data_a45c66459314b9155a21b071543a9450
#
_entry.id   a45c66459314b9155a21b071543a9450
#
_cell.length_a   1.000
_cell.length_b   1.000
_cell.length_c   1.000
_cell.angle_alpha   90.00
_cell.angle_beta   90.00
_cell.angle_gamma   90.00
#
_symmetry.space_group_name_H-M   'P 1'
#
loop_
_entity.id
_entity.type
_entity.pdbx_description
1 polymer ?
#
loop_
_entity_poly.entity_id
_entity_poly.type
_entity_poly.pdbx_seq_one_letter_code
_entity_poly.pdbx_strand_id
1 'polypeptide(L)'
;MTSTYSEAASTAANYYDSDDADRFYARIWGGEDIHIGLYEVADEPIATASRRTVDALIELMDQPLPSNEASTLRVVDFGSGYGGAARRLCSSPGIFVDAINISAVENNRHRLLNQEVGLSERITVHDASFEAVPLPNGCADVIWSQDAILHSGDRRTVMREAARLLKPGGVMVMTDPMAADGV
;
A
#
# COMPACT_ATOMS: atom_id res chain seq x y z
N MET A 1 -18.03 20.38 -8.89
CA MET A 1 -17.70 19.02 -9.30
C MET A 1 -18.00 18.14 -8.11
N THR A 2 -18.93 17.20 -8.19
CA THR A 2 -19.19 16.25 -7.09
C THR A 2 -17.97 15.35 -6.97
N SER A 3 -17.38 15.27 -5.77
CA SER A 3 -16.30 14.34 -5.46
C SER A 3 -16.73 12.92 -5.87
N THR A 4 -15.88 12.22 -6.62
CA THR A 4 -16.09 10.82 -6.99
C THR A 4 -15.80 9.85 -5.82
N TYR A 5 -15.34 10.37 -4.69
CA TYR A 5 -14.92 9.63 -3.52
C TYR A 5 -15.93 9.73 -2.37
N SER A 6 -15.96 8.74 -1.48
CA SER A 6 -16.70 8.81 -0.23
C SER A 6 -16.22 9.99 0.64
N GLU A 7 -17.03 10.44 1.59
CA GLU A 7 -16.67 11.53 2.51
C GLU A 7 -15.40 11.18 3.31
N ALA A 8 -15.30 9.95 3.80
CA ALA A 8 -14.12 9.46 4.52
C ALA A 8 -12.87 9.46 3.63
N ALA A 9 -12.97 8.96 2.39
CA ALA A 9 -11.88 8.96 1.43
C ALA A 9 -11.45 10.39 1.06
N SER A 10 -12.40 11.31 0.90
CA SER A 10 -12.11 12.73 0.65
C SER A 10 -11.41 13.39 1.84
N THR A 11 -11.79 13.05 3.07
CA THR A 11 -11.16 13.54 4.30
C THR A 11 -9.71 13.03 4.39
N ALA A 12 -9.48 11.75 4.10
CA ALA A 12 -8.14 11.16 4.08
C ALA A 12 -7.27 11.84 3.01
N ALA A 13 -7.77 12.02 1.79
CA ALA A 13 -7.04 12.72 0.73
C ALA A 13 -6.61 14.13 1.17
N ASN A 14 -7.53 14.92 1.72
CA ASN A 14 -7.22 16.27 2.19
C ASN A 14 -6.18 16.30 3.30
N TYR A 15 -6.19 15.31 4.21
CA TYR A 15 -5.19 15.20 5.26
C TYR A 15 -3.80 14.89 4.67
N TYR A 16 -3.69 13.86 3.86
CA TYR A 16 -2.41 13.42 3.28
C TYR A 16 -1.87 14.37 2.20
N ASP A 17 -2.72 15.18 1.56
CA ASP A 17 -2.30 16.23 0.62
C ASP A 17 -1.81 17.52 1.34
N SER A 18 -1.90 17.58 2.69
CA SER A 18 -1.45 18.74 3.43
C SER A 18 0.07 18.81 3.56
N ASP A 19 0.63 20.04 3.52
CA ASP A 19 2.06 20.27 3.74
C ASP A 19 2.55 19.75 5.09
N ASP A 20 1.70 19.75 6.12
CA ASP A 20 2.06 19.30 7.46
C ASP A 20 2.18 17.78 7.52
N ALA A 21 1.27 17.05 6.88
CA ALA A 21 1.34 15.60 6.78
C ALA A 21 2.57 15.16 5.98
N ASP A 22 2.82 15.75 4.79
CA ASP A 22 4.00 15.41 3.98
C ASP A 22 5.31 15.66 4.76
N ARG A 23 5.43 16.80 5.45
CA ARG A 23 6.62 17.09 6.28
C ARG A 23 6.79 16.12 7.43
N PHE A 24 5.69 15.74 8.11
CA PHE A 24 5.72 14.81 9.23
C PHE A 24 6.18 13.42 8.77
N TYR A 25 5.51 12.85 7.80
CA TYR A 25 5.81 11.50 7.33
C TYR A 25 7.16 11.39 6.64
N ALA A 26 7.54 12.38 5.83
CA ALA A 26 8.81 12.36 5.13
C ALA A 26 10.03 12.55 6.03
N ARG A 27 9.92 13.31 7.13
CA ARG A 27 11.07 13.71 7.94
C ARG A 27 11.13 13.03 9.31
N ILE A 28 9.99 12.71 9.88
CA ILE A 28 9.90 12.22 11.26
C ILE A 28 9.56 10.75 11.30
N TRP A 29 8.59 10.31 10.49
CA TRP A 29 8.09 8.95 10.55
C TRP A 29 9.08 7.91 10.01
N GLY A 30 9.80 8.17 8.95
CA GLY A 30 10.77 7.21 8.43
C GLY A 30 10.93 7.23 6.91
N GLY A 31 10.29 8.17 6.27
CA GLY A 31 10.54 8.55 4.87
C GLY A 31 9.77 7.76 3.81
N GLU A 32 9.83 6.44 3.78
CA GLU A 32 9.23 5.62 2.72
C GLU A 32 8.05 4.76 3.17
N ASP A 33 8.08 4.29 4.41
CA ASP A 33 7.08 3.42 5.00
C ASP A 33 6.32 4.21 6.08
N ILE A 34 5.07 4.57 5.83
CA ILE A 34 4.26 5.44 6.69
C ILE A 34 3.21 4.67 7.52
N HIS A 35 3.47 3.42 7.79
CA HIS A 35 2.64 2.54 8.63
C HIS A 35 3.33 2.22 9.98
N ILE A 36 2.60 1.59 10.88
CA ILE A 36 3.09 1.21 12.21
C ILE A 36 4.16 0.12 12.07
N GLY A 37 5.27 0.30 12.82
CA GLY A 37 6.39 -0.62 12.82
C GLY A 37 6.26 -1.75 13.84
N LEU A 38 6.87 -2.89 13.55
CA LEU A 38 7.12 -3.96 14.50
C LEU A 38 8.46 -3.69 15.19
N TYR A 39 8.39 -3.21 16.44
CA TYR A 39 9.56 -2.86 17.22
C TYR A 39 10.12 -4.07 17.98
N GLU A 40 11.43 -4.29 17.88
CA GLU A 40 12.14 -5.30 18.69
C GLU A 40 12.67 -4.68 19.98
N VAL A 41 13.05 -3.40 19.93
CA VAL A 41 13.52 -2.62 21.09
C VAL A 41 12.88 -1.24 21.09
N ALA A 42 12.69 -0.67 22.28
CA ALA A 42 11.93 0.58 22.46
C ALA A 42 12.54 1.79 21.72
N ASP A 43 13.85 1.86 21.62
CA ASP A 43 14.58 3.00 21.04
C ASP A 43 14.98 2.76 19.56
N GLU A 44 14.39 1.80 18.92
CA GLU A 44 14.67 1.49 17.52
C GLU A 44 14.13 2.59 16.58
N PRO A 45 14.87 2.94 15.51
CA PRO A 45 14.37 3.88 14.50
C PRO A 45 13.06 3.40 13.87
N ILE A 46 12.09 4.31 13.72
CA ILE A 46 10.78 4.02 13.10
C ILE A 46 10.95 3.33 11.74
N ALA A 47 11.84 3.84 10.88
CA ALA A 47 12.09 3.27 9.56
C ALA A 47 12.50 1.79 9.61
N THR A 48 13.28 1.38 10.63
CA THR A 48 13.69 -0.02 10.81
C THR A 48 12.50 -0.89 11.21
N ALA A 49 11.71 -0.43 12.19
CA ALA A 49 10.52 -1.14 12.64
C ALA A 49 9.45 -1.24 11.56
N SER A 50 9.20 -0.15 10.81
CA SER A 50 8.25 -0.14 9.69
C SER A 50 8.69 -1.08 8.56
N ARG A 51 9.98 -1.10 8.23
CA ARG A 51 10.53 -2.05 7.24
C ARG A 51 10.32 -3.50 7.68
N ARG A 52 10.48 -3.80 8.97
CA ARG A 52 10.24 -5.15 9.51
C ARG A 52 8.77 -5.56 9.39
N THR A 53 7.81 -4.62 9.50
CA THR A 53 6.39 -4.92 9.23
C THR A 53 6.19 -5.37 7.77
N VAL A 54 6.84 -4.70 6.81
CA VAL A 54 6.79 -5.12 5.39
C VAL A 54 7.36 -6.54 5.23
N ASP A 55 8.53 -6.81 5.80
CA ASP A 55 9.16 -8.13 5.70
C ASP A 55 8.30 -9.24 6.34
N ALA A 56 7.69 -8.98 7.50
CA ALA A 56 6.77 -9.90 8.15
C ALA A 56 5.52 -10.20 7.29
N LEU A 57 4.96 -9.21 6.62
CA LEU A 57 3.84 -9.41 5.71
C LEU A 57 4.24 -10.19 4.44
N ILE A 58 5.46 -10.00 3.94
CA ILE A 58 6.01 -10.81 2.84
C ILE A 58 6.09 -12.28 3.25
N GLU A 59 6.52 -12.57 4.48
CA GLU A 59 6.55 -13.94 5.01
C GLU A 59 5.14 -14.53 5.17
N LEU A 60 4.17 -13.73 5.63
CA LEU A 60 2.77 -14.14 5.78
C LEU A 60 2.02 -14.32 4.45
N MET A 61 2.52 -13.74 3.38
CA MET A 61 1.87 -13.81 2.07
C MET A 61 1.72 -15.25 1.57
N ASP A 62 2.55 -16.17 2.03
CA ASP A 62 2.56 -17.62 1.69
C ASP A 62 2.49 -17.89 0.16
N GLN A 63 3.01 -16.94 -0.63
CA GLN A 63 3.15 -17.06 -2.08
C GLN A 63 4.63 -17.15 -2.42
N PRO A 64 5.05 -18.11 -3.25
CA PRO A 64 6.44 -18.19 -3.66
C PRO A 64 6.84 -16.94 -4.43
N LEU A 65 7.81 -16.20 -3.90
CA LEU A 65 8.35 -15.05 -4.61
C LEU A 65 9.04 -15.49 -5.89
N PRO A 66 8.84 -14.78 -7.00
CA PRO A 66 9.55 -15.05 -8.24
C PRO A 66 11.06 -15.01 -8.03
N SER A 67 11.75 -16.04 -8.49
CA SER A 67 13.21 -16.12 -8.46
C SER A 67 13.87 -15.61 -9.75
N ASN A 68 13.06 -15.38 -10.78
CA ASN A 68 13.49 -14.84 -12.08
C ASN A 68 12.31 -14.13 -12.76
N GLU A 69 12.57 -13.41 -13.86
CA GLU A 69 11.57 -12.64 -14.59
C GLU A 69 10.55 -13.50 -15.38
N ALA A 70 10.81 -14.79 -15.55
CA ALA A 70 9.88 -15.68 -16.26
C ALA A 70 8.69 -16.08 -15.41
N SER A 71 8.81 -15.96 -14.09
CA SER A 71 7.73 -16.17 -13.11
C SER A 71 7.24 -14.80 -12.65
N THR A 72 5.98 -14.46 -12.89
CA THR A 72 5.45 -13.15 -12.55
C THR A 72 4.44 -13.22 -11.42
N LEU A 73 4.50 -12.27 -10.49
CA LEU A 73 3.54 -12.06 -9.41
C LEU A 73 2.98 -10.62 -9.51
N ARG A 74 1.68 -10.49 -9.60
CA ARG A 74 1.01 -9.18 -9.64
C ARG A 74 0.40 -8.87 -8.28
N VAL A 75 0.85 -7.77 -7.71
CA VAL A 75 0.36 -7.25 -6.42
C VAL A 75 -0.44 -5.99 -6.68
N VAL A 76 -1.59 -5.84 -6.02
CA VAL A 76 -2.32 -4.56 -5.95
C VAL A 76 -2.22 -4.06 -4.51
N ASP A 77 -1.61 -2.89 -4.33
CA ASP A 77 -1.31 -2.28 -3.04
C ASP A 77 -2.35 -1.18 -2.71
N PHE A 78 -3.19 -1.44 -1.72
CA PHE A 78 -4.26 -0.55 -1.28
C PHE A 78 -3.75 0.44 -0.23
N GLY A 79 -3.70 1.72 -0.59
CA GLY A 79 -3.16 2.77 0.26
C GLY A 79 -1.64 2.78 0.27
N SER A 80 -1.04 2.76 -0.90
CA SER A 80 0.41 2.57 -1.10
C SER A 80 1.30 3.69 -0.54
N GLY A 81 0.75 4.84 -0.16
CA GLY A 81 1.52 5.97 0.36
C GLY A 81 2.72 6.34 -0.52
N TYR A 82 3.90 6.48 0.06
CA TYR A 82 5.14 6.76 -0.66
C TYR A 82 5.76 5.52 -1.35
N GLY A 83 5.15 4.34 -1.23
CA GLY A 83 5.53 3.14 -1.96
C GLY A 83 6.73 2.37 -1.42
N GLY A 84 7.05 2.50 -0.16
CA GLY A 84 8.14 1.73 0.45
C GLY A 84 7.92 0.23 0.33
N ALA A 85 6.72 -0.26 0.67
CA ALA A 85 6.36 -1.67 0.52
C ALA A 85 6.41 -2.13 -0.94
N ALA A 86 5.89 -1.33 -1.89
CA ALA A 86 5.94 -1.65 -3.32
C ALA A 86 7.38 -1.81 -3.83
N ARG A 87 8.29 -0.90 -3.45
CA ARG A 87 9.72 -1.00 -3.80
C ARG A 87 10.38 -2.20 -3.14
N ARG A 88 10.03 -2.51 -1.89
CA ARG A 88 10.55 -3.69 -1.19
C ARG A 88 10.10 -4.99 -1.84
N LEU A 89 8.84 -5.12 -2.23
CA LEU A 89 8.32 -6.25 -3.01
C LEU A 89 9.06 -6.39 -4.34
N CYS A 90 9.23 -5.30 -5.07
CA CYS A 90 9.96 -5.27 -6.34
C CYS A 90 11.48 -5.47 -6.21
N SER A 91 12.05 -5.66 -5.02
CA SER A 91 13.41 -6.15 -4.88
C SER A 91 13.56 -7.59 -5.39
N SER A 92 12.49 -8.38 -5.40
CA SER A 92 12.45 -9.68 -6.08
C SER A 92 12.14 -9.50 -7.57
N PRO A 93 12.85 -10.18 -8.48
CA PRO A 93 12.53 -10.11 -9.90
C PRO A 93 11.16 -10.69 -10.20
N GLY A 94 10.49 -10.21 -11.25
CA GLY A 94 9.18 -10.73 -11.67
C GLY A 94 7.99 -10.23 -10.84
N ILE A 95 8.18 -9.39 -9.82
CA ILE A 95 7.06 -8.75 -9.11
C ILE A 95 6.69 -7.43 -9.81
N PHE A 96 5.38 -7.27 -10.06
CA PHE A 96 4.77 -6.05 -10.57
C PHE A 96 3.72 -5.56 -9.58
N VAL A 97 3.72 -4.26 -9.29
CA VAL A 97 2.81 -3.64 -8.32
C VAL A 97 1.95 -2.59 -9.01
N ASP A 98 0.63 -2.72 -8.86
CA ASP A 98 -0.33 -1.67 -9.12
C ASP A 98 -0.64 -0.98 -7.78
N ALA A 99 -0.07 0.19 -7.56
CA ALA A 99 -0.15 0.94 -6.32
C ALA A 99 -1.36 1.90 -6.36
N ILE A 100 -2.34 1.66 -5.50
CA ILE A 100 -3.59 2.43 -5.44
C ILE A 100 -3.51 3.38 -4.26
N ASN A 101 -3.55 4.68 -4.51
CA ASN A 101 -3.55 5.66 -3.45
C ASN A 101 -4.32 6.93 -3.88
N ILE A 102 -4.94 7.60 -2.90
CA ILE A 102 -5.84 8.72 -3.14
C ILE A 102 -5.13 10.08 -3.08
N SER A 103 -4.02 10.19 -2.36
CA SER A 103 -3.25 11.44 -2.21
C SER A 103 -2.41 11.71 -3.44
N ALA A 104 -2.67 12.83 -4.11
CA ALA A 104 -1.89 13.25 -5.28
C ALA A 104 -0.45 13.65 -4.90
N VAL A 105 -0.25 14.20 -3.71
CA VAL A 105 1.07 14.59 -3.19
C VAL A 105 1.93 13.36 -2.97
N GLU A 106 1.40 12.35 -2.26
CA GLU A 106 2.09 11.10 -2.03
C GLU A 106 2.38 10.34 -3.33
N ASN A 107 1.41 10.28 -4.24
CA ASN A 107 1.55 9.62 -5.53
C ASN A 107 2.66 10.24 -6.40
N ASN A 108 2.76 11.56 -6.41
CA ASN A 108 3.85 12.24 -7.11
C ASN A 108 5.22 11.88 -6.52
N ARG A 109 5.33 11.85 -5.21
CA ARG A 109 6.54 11.43 -4.50
C ARG A 109 6.87 9.96 -4.77
N HIS A 110 5.87 9.08 -4.71
CA HIS A 110 6.00 7.66 -5.03
C HIS A 110 6.59 7.46 -6.43
N ARG A 111 6.05 8.15 -7.46
CA ARG A 111 6.56 8.08 -8.83
C ARG A 111 8.01 8.54 -8.95
N LEU A 112 8.38 9.64 -8.28
CA LEU A 112 9.76 10.14 -8.26
C LEU A 112 10.72 9.12 -7.63
N LEU A 113 10.38 8.58 -6.46
CA LEU A 113 11.19 7.57 -5.78
C LEU A 113 11.36 6.29 -6.62
N ASN A 114 10.30 5.85 -7.31
CA ASN A 114 10.38 4.72 -8.23
C ASN A 114 11.32 4.97 -9.40
N GLN A 115 11.30 6.19 -9.95
CA GLN A 115 12.20 6.61 -11.03
C GLN A 115 13.66 6.61 -10.57
N GLU A 116 13.94 7.14 -9.38
CA GLU A 116 15.28 7.21 -8.80
C GLU A 116 15.94 5.82 -8.65
N VAL A 117 15.14 4.78 -8.35
CA VAL A 117 15.64 3.41 -8.19
C VAL A 117 15.38 2.50 -9.39
N GLY A 118 14.90 3.05 -10.52
CA GLY A 118 14.71 2.31 -11.77
C GLY A 118 13.56 1.31 -11.76
N LEU A 119 12.50 1.54 -10.93
CA LEU A 119 11.37 0.64 -10.79
C LEU A 119 10.08 1.13 -11.49
N SER A 120 10.12 2.19 -12.28
CA SER A 120 8.95 2.77 -12.95
C SER A 120 8.23 1.81 -13.90
N GLU A 121 8.94 0.84 -14.49
CA GLU A 121 8.36 -0.18 -15.37
C GLU A 121 7.67 -1.32 -14.59
N ARG A 122 7.92 -1.44 -13.29
CA ARG A 122 7.38 -2.51 -12.45
C ARG A 122 6.38 -2.04 -11.40
N ILE A 123 6.33 -0.74 -11.14
CA ILE A 123 5.38 -0.14 -10.19
C ILE A 123 4.56 0.93 -10.91
N THR A 124 3.27 0.66 -11.10
CA THR A 124 2.32 1.61 -11.68
C THR A 124 1.52 2.27 -10.56
N VAL A 125 1.57 3.60 -10.46
CA VAL A 125 0.84 4.37 -9.43
C VAL A 125 -0.46 4.91 -10.01
N HIS A 126 -1.58 4.54 -9.38
CA HIS A 126 -2.94 4.94 -9.76
C HIS A 126 -3.48 5.97 -8.75
N ASP A 127 -3.90 7.13 -9.26
CA ASP A 127 -4.61 8.16 -8.48
C ASP A 127 -6.08 7.71 -8.34
N ALA A 128 -6.36 6.82 -7.38
CA ALA A 128 -7.67 6.18 -7.22
C ALA A 128 -7.94 5.78 -5.77
N SER A 129 -9.22 5.59 -5.45
CA SER A 129 -9.63 4.97 -4.19
C SER A 129 -9.63 3.45 -4.31
N PHE A 130 -9.21 2.76 -3.26
CA PHE A 130 -9.35 1.31 -3.15
C PHE A 130 -10.82 0.86 -2.94
N GLU A 131 -11.76 1.79 -2.80
CA GLU A 131 -13.22 1.51 -2.87
C GLU A 131 -13.72 1.35 -4.32
N ALA A 132 -12.93 1.80 -5.34
CA ALA A 132 -13.27 1.72 -6.75
C ALA A 132 -12.00 1.69 -7.61
N VAL A 133 -11.35 0.53 -7.66
CA VAL A 133 -10.05 0.35 -8.31
C VAL A 133 -10.19 0.25 -9.84
N PRO A 134 -9.46 1.05 -10.63
CA PRO A 134 -9.57 1.07 -12.10
C PRO A 134 -8.78 -0.07 -12.76
N LEU A 135 -8.91 -1.29 -12.24
CA LEU A 135 -8.26 -2.49 -12.77
C LEU A 135 -9.28 -3.57 -13.10
N PRO A 136 -8.97 -4.49 -14.05
CA PRO A 136 -9.88 -5.56 -14.42
C PRO A 136 -10.05 -6.61 -13.32
N ASN A 137 -11.14 -7.37 -13.36
CA ASN A 137 -11.40 -8.49 -12.46
C ASN A 137 -10.32 -9.56 -12.62
N GLY A 138 -9.94 -10.22 -11.51
CA GLY A 138 -9.04 -11.37 -11.54
C GLY A 138 -7.65 -11.03 -12.08
N CYS A 139 -7.14 -9.82 -11.83
CA CYS A 139 -5.82 -9.38 -12.30
C CYS A 139 -4.69 -9.59 -11.27
N ALA A 140 -5.02 -9.72 -9.98
CA ALA A 140 -4.05 -9.75 -8.89
C ALA A 140 -3.84 -11.16 -8.34
N ASP A 141 -2.58 -11.50 -8.08
CA ASP A 141 -2.21 -12.68 -7.30
C ASP A 141 -2.28 -12.36 -5.81
N VAL A 142 -1.96 -11.10 -5.45
CA VAL A 142 -1.95 -10.61 -4.07
C VAL A 142 -2.63 -9.25 -4.00
N ILE A 143 -3.49 -9.07 -2.99
CA ILE A 143 -3.90 -7.75 -2.50
C ILE A 143 -3.07 -7.47 -1.24
N TRP A 144 -2.39 -6.34 -1.24
CA TRP A 144 -1.58 -5.85 -0.13
C TRP A 144 -2.23 -4.61 0.48
N SER A 145 -2.18 -4.45 1.79
CA SER A 145 -2.58 -3.21 2.45
C SER A 145 -1.93 -3.07 3.82
N GLN A 146 -1.40 -1.88 4.12
CA GLN A 146 -0.82 -1.60 5.43
C GLN A 146 -1.41 -0.32 6.01
N ASP A 147 -2.14 -0.46 7.13
CA ASP A 147 -2.72 0.62 7.93
C ASP A 147 -3.51 1.65 7.10
N ALA A 148 -4.20 1.18 6.05
CA ALA A 148 -4.89 2.04 5.09
C ALA A 148 -6.42 1.87 5.10
N ILE A 149 -6.93 0.65 5.31
CA ILE A 149 -8.37 0.35 5.21
C ILE A 149 -9.16 1.05 6.32
N LEU A 150 -8.51 1.41 7.44
CA LEU A 150 -9.14 2.21 8.50
C LEU A 150 -9.69 3.56 7.99
N HIS A 151 -9.14 4.09 6.90
CA HIS A 151 -9.57 5.35 6.27
C HIS A 151 -10.78 5.19 5.34
N SER A 152 -11.25 3.96 5.10
CA SER A 152 -12.46 3.73 4.30
C SER A 152 -13.74 4.03 5.08
N GLY A 153 -14.67 4.67 4.41
CA GLY A 153 -16.06 4.81 4.91
C GLY A 153 -16.89 3.54 4.74
N ASP A 154 -16.49 2.62 3.87
CA ASP A 154 -17.18 1.35 3.62
C ASP A 154 -16.19 0.19 3.40
N ARG A 155 -15.70 -0.37 4.50
CA ARG A 155 -14.79 -1.54 4.49
C ARG A 155 -15.38 -2.74 3.74
N ARG A 156 -16.72 -2.89 3.69
CA ARG A 156 -17.37 -3.96 2.93
C ARG A 156 -17.15 -3.79 1.43
N THR A 157 -17.21 -2.56 0.94
CA THR A 157 -16.89 -2.24 -0.46
C THR A 157 -15.43 -2.54 -0.76
N VAL A 158 -14.49 -2.18 0.13
CA VAL A 158 -13.07 -2.51 -0.01
C VAL A 158 -12.85 -4.02 -0.14
N MET A 159 -13.48 -4.82 0.74
CA MET A 159 -13.35 -6.29 0.67
C MET A 159 -13.96 -6.88 -0.60
N ARG A 160 -15.04 -6.29 -1.14
CA ARG A 160 -15.60 -6.70 -2.44
C ARG A 160 -14.66 -6.35 -3.60
N GLU A 161 -14.02 -5.19 -3.56
CA GLU A 161 -13.00 -4.80 -4.55
C GLU A 161 -11.79 -5.74 -4.48
N ALA A 162 -11.28 -6.03 -3.30
CA ALA A 162 -10.21 -7.01 -3.12
C ALA A 162 -10.58 -8.37 -3.73
N ALA A 163 -11.76 -8.90 -3.39
CA ALA A 163 -12.27 -10.16 -3.93
C ALA A 163 -12.47 -10.12 -5.45
N ARG A 164 -12.89 -8.98 -6.02
CA ARG A 164 -13.06 -8.79 -7.48
C ARG A 164 -11.72 -8.85 -8.22
N LEU A 165 -10.68 -8.25 -7.62
CA LEU A 165 -9.35 -8.13 -8.23
C LEU A 165 -8.55 -9.42 -8.13
N LEU A 166 -8.76 -10.22 -7.08
CA LEU A 166 -8.02 -11.46 -6.87
C LEU A 166 -8.34 -12.51 -7.93
N LYS A 167 -7.30 -13.16 -8.41
CA LYS A 167 -7.40 -14.40 -9.18
C LYS A 167 -7.89 -15.54 -8.28
N PRO A 168 -8.45 -16.63 -8.84
CA PRO A 168 -8.66 -17.86 -8.07
C PRO A 168 -7.36 -18.34 -7.42
N GLY A 169 -7.39 -18.53 -6.10
CA GLY A 169 -6.20 -18.90 -5.31
C GLY A 169 -5.30 -17.72 -4.90
N GLY A 170 -5.62 -16.50 -5.30
CA GLY A 170 -4.94 -15.29 -4.83
C GLY A 170 -5.22 -15.02 -3.35
N VAL A 171 -4.34 -14.27 -2.70
CA VAL A 171 -4.40 -13.99 -1.26
C VAL A 171 -4.48 -12.49 -0.99
N MET A 172 -5.04 -12.13 0.17
CA MET A 172 -4.96 -10.79 0.72
C MET A 172 -4.14 -10.83 2.01
N VAL A 173 -3.13 -9.94 2.10
CA VAL A 173 -2.36 -9.71 3.32
C VAL A 173 -2.50 -8.26 3.74
N MET A 174 -2.72 -8.02 5.03
CA MET A 174 -2.93 -6.67 5.53
C MET A 174 -2.55 -6.52 7.00
N THR A 175 -2.19 -5.29 7.37
CA THR A 175 -2.27 -4.78 8.74
C THR A 175 -3.29 -3.65 8.80
N ASP A 176 -3.95 -3.48 9.92
CA ASP A 176 -4.84 -2.34 10.17
C ASP A 176 -5.04 -2.17 11.68
N PRO A 177 -4.89 -0.98 12.24
CA PRO A 177 -5.18 -0.73 13.65
C PRO A 177 -6.65 -1.01 13.96
N MET A 178 -6.89 -1.81 14.99
CA MET A 178 -8.24 -2.15 15.45
C MET A 178 -8.39 -1.79 16.91
N ALA A 179 -9.54 -1.20 17.29
CA ALA A 179 -9.90 -1.03 18.68
C ALA A 179 -10.22 -2.40 19.31
N ALA A 180 -9.84 -2.57 20.58
CA ALA A 180 -10.29 -3.73 21.34
C ALA A 180 -11.81 -3.69 21.57
N ASP A 181 -12.44 -4.86 21.67
CA ASP A 181 -13.87 -4.95 21.97
C ASP A 181 -14.17 -4.26 23.32
N GLY A 182 -15.13 -3.36 23.33
CA GLY A 182 -15.61 -2.69 24.53
C GLY A 182 -14.92 -1.38 24.91
N VAL A 183 -14.19 -0.75 23.98
CA VAL A 183 -13.64 0.61 24.14
C VAL A 183 -14.49 1.63 23.39
#